data_199364b9cbbbaa5badffadc10b972936
#
_entry.id   199364b9cbbbaa5badffadc10b972936
#
_cell.length_a   1.000
_cell.length_b   1.000
_cell.length_c   1.000
_cell.angle_alpha   90.00
_cell.angle_beta   90.00
_cell.angle_gamma   90.00
#
_symmetry.space_group_name_H-M   'P 1'
#
loop_
_entity.id
_entity.type
_entity.pdbx_description
1 polymer ?
#
loop_
_entity_poly.entity_id
_entity_poly.type
_entity_poly.pdbx_seq_one_letter_code
_entity_poly.pdbx_strand_id
1 'polypeptide(L)'
;YTITVTAADGHRLSSRGVSTLSVTTPEATEITDLTASLGDADGSVVLSFSANGPTPAQWTVSYAAGDGQKQSQQFTGNTVTVTSLTLQQNYTFTLEGTDTVFLTGTTTTEFTPIPVVKVDKLNVSSIEGNTVTVTWETGENIPAGWTVTCEARQFTTVTQTVTESSCVFELPDLKRDYTFTVSAEGMPAPAVLTLPANPLVVTGLQATANEDGTITASWQTASGAPAGGWYVTYGVPTSNHEPRLQECTENSVTLKGLIPDADYTISLTPADGANVFGTVEASARTPSGGRFDRYGATPSTTYISLWETPAEVNWDYRSLTTSKTSFSADEDIALCLELTRKEDSDDEITLLYVIRNANGEPVSDASAQLTWDQMWHERRHTSTIPNPGAAGEYTLEVYVNRQLLKSIDFAIS
;
A
#
# COMPACT_ATOMS: atom_id res chain seq x y z
N TYR A 1 -9.51 -21.00 -55.93
CA TYR A 1 -9.64 -22.22 -56.71
C TYR A 1 -10.88 -22.11 -57.62
N THR A 2 -10.71 -22.54 -58.87
CA THR A 2 -11.82 -22.69 -59.83
C THR A 2 -12.07 -24.19 -60.05
N ILE A 3 -13.23 -24.64 -59.68
CA ILE A 3 -13.66 -26.03 -59.92
C ILE A 3 -14.49 -26.05 -61.19
N THR A 4 -14.00 -26.78 -62.18
CA THR A 4 -14.72 -26.97 -63.46
C THR A 4 -15.23 -28.37 -63.53
N VAL A 5 -16.55 -28.53 -63.76
CA VAL A 5 -17.17 -29.84 -63.95
C VAL A 5 -17.34 -30.08 -65.44
N THR A 6 -16.75 -31.17 -65.90
CA THR A 6 -16.91 -31.65 -67.29
C THR A 6 -17.56 -33.01 -67.34
N ALA A 7 -18.40 -33.25 -68.28
CA ALA A 7 -19.00 -34.61 -68.45
C ALA A 7 -17.95 -35.59 -68.93
N ALA A 8 -17.81 -36.75 -68.28
CA ALA A 8 -16.81 -37.75 -68.59
C ALA A 8 -17.06 -38.52 -69.90
N ASP A 9 -18.29 -38.46 -70.41
CA ASP A 9 -18.75 -39.18 -71.61
C ASP A 9 -18.72 -38.30 -72.87
N GLY A 10 -18.14 -37.08 -72.77
CA GLY A 10 -18.10 -36.13 -73.89
C GLY A 10 -19.40 -35.37 -74.16
N HIS A 11 -20.45 -35.59 -73.40
CA HIS A 11 -21.65 -34.81 -73.53
C HIS A 11 -21.46 -33.33 -73.15
N ARG A 12 -22.04 -32.42 -73.89
CA ARG A 12 -22.05 -31.01 -73.55
C ARG A 12 -22.92 -30.76 -72.34
N LEU A 13 -22.39 -30.18 -71.29
CA LEU A 13 -23.19 -29.64 -70.17
C LEU A 13 -24.05 -28.51 -70.71
N SER A 14 -25.36 -28.47 -70.37
CA SER A 14 -26.27 -27.43 -70.77
C SER A 14 -25.69 -26.04 -70.37
N SER A 15 -25.79 -25.08 -71.33
CA SER A 15 -25.39 -23.68 -71.11
C SER A 15 -26.24 -22.94 -70.06
N ARG A 16 -27.22 -23.57 -69.47
CA ARG A 16 -28.03 -23.06 -68.36
C ARG A 16 -27.58 -23.58 -66.98
N GLY A 17 -26.61 -24.51 -66.94
CA GLY A 17 -26.05 -25.01 -65.70
C GLY A 17 -24.74 -24.30 -65.39
N VAL A 18 -24.50 -23.94 -64.14
CA VAL A 18 -23.20 -23.45 -63.70
C VAL A 18 -22.22 -24.61 -63.77
N SER A 19 -21.28 -24.56 -64.72
CA SER A 19 -20.24 -25.58 -64.89
C SER A 19 -18.92 -25.25 -64.16
N THR A 20 -18.86 -24.06 -63.59
CA THR A 20 -17.70 -23.59 -62.81
C THR A 20 -18.15 -23.01 -61.50
N LEU A 21 -17.46 -23.35 -60.44
CA LEU A 21 -17.61 -22.79 -59.12
C LEU A 21 -16.27 -22.19 -58.71
N SER A 22 -16.29 -20.93 -58.36
CA SER A 22 -15.12 -20.29 -57.77
C SER A 22 -15.25 -20.31 -56.23
N VAL A 23 -14.27 -20.85 -55.57
CA VAL A 23 -14.20 -20.88 -54.12
C VAL A 23 -12.91 -20.12 -53.74
N THR A 24 -13.09 -19.14 -52.91
CA THR A 24 -11.96 -18.47 -52.25
C THR A 24 -11.68 -19.17 -50.94
N THR A 25 -10.50 -19.71 -50.80
CA THR A 25 -10.07 -20.26 -49.50
C THR A 25 -9.72 -19.11 -48.58
N PRO A 26 -9.94 -19.27 -47.27
CA PRO A 26 -9.47 -18.31 -46.30
C PRO A 26 -7.94 -18.10 -46.44
N GLU A 27 -7.49 -16.87 -46.23
CA GLU A 27 -6.07 -16.57 -46.20
C GLU A 27 -5.43 -17.28 -44.98
N ALA A 28 -4.17 -17.75 -45.14
CA ALA A 28 -3.44 -18.45 -44.10
C ALA A 28 -2.68 -17.45 -43.23
N THR A 29 -2.78 -17.61 -41.92
CA THR A 29 -1.96 -16.91 -40.93
C THR A 29 -1.14 -17.93 -40.18
N GLU A 30 0.16 -17.76 -40.21
CA GLU A 30 1.09 -18.61 -39.45
C GLU A 30 1.22 -18.11 -38.01
N ILE A 31 0.96 -18.98 -37.05
CA ILE A 31 1.16 -18.73 -35.64
C ILE A 31 2.52 -19.26 -35.23
N THR A 32 3.32 -18.38 -34.64
CA THR A 32 4.63 -18.71 -34.07
C THR A 32 4.68 -18.29 -32.62
N ASP A 33 5.61 -18.89 -31.85
CA ASP A 33 5.91 -18.52 -30.46
C ASP A 33 4.68 -18.54 -29.52
N LEU A 34 3.69 -19.42 -29.83
CA LEU A 34 2.58 -19.61 -28.90
C LEU A 34 3.07 -20.20 -27.58
N THR A 35 3.02 -19.40 -26.55
CA THR A 35 3.45 -19.76 -25.19
C THR A 35 2.33 -19.55 -24.20
N ALA A 36 2.36 -20.35 -23.13
CA ALA A 36 1.53 -20.18 -21.96
C ALA A 36 2.44 -19.96 -20.74
N SER A 37 2.11 -18.97 -19.94
CA SER A 37 2.83 -18.64 -18.70
C SER A 37 1.86 -18.37 -17.56
N LEU A 38 2.38 -18.38 -16.34
CA LEU A 38 1.60 -18.06 -15.16
C LEU A 38 1.13 -16.59 -15.22
N GLY A 39 -0.12 -16.34 -14.87
CA GLY A 39 -0.65 -14.97 -14.71
C GLY A 39 -0.46 -14.44 -13.29
N ASP A 40 -0.98 -13.25 -13.01
CA ASP A 40 -0.74 -12.51 -11.77
C ASP A 40 -1.64 -12.95 -10.59
N ALA A 41 -2.55 -13.90 -10.82
CA ALA A 41 -3.45 -14.43 -9.80
C ALA A 41 -3.56 -15.95 -9.90
N ASP A 42 -3.87 -16.60 -8.80
CA ASP A 42 -4.11 -18.04 -8.74
C ASP A 42 -5.15 -18.45 -9.79
N GLY A 43 -4.83 -19.51 -10.55
CA GLY A 43 -5.70 -19.99 -11.62
C GLY A 43 -5.78 -19.08 -12.85
N SER A 44 -4.84 -18.17 -13.04
CA SER A 44 -4.70 -17.36 -14.25
C SER A 44 -3.51 -17.82 -15.09
N VAL A 45 -3.70 -17.82 -16.41
CA VAL A 45 -2.67 -18.17 -17.40
C VAL A 45 -2.67 -17.09 -18.50
N VAL A 46 -1.50 -16.60 -18.82
CA VAL A 46 -1.27 -15.66 -19.93
C VAL A 46 -0.78 -16.43 -21.14
N LEU A 47 -1.51 -16.33 -22.24
CA LEU A 47 -1.08 -16.81 -23.54
C LEU A 47 -0.53 -15.66 -24.36
N SER A 48 0.57 -15.89 -25.04
CA SER A 48 1.14 -14.93 -26.01
C SER A 48 1.63 -15.65 -27.26
N PHE A 49 1.55 -14.99 -28.42
CA PHE A 49 1.95 -15.56 -29.69
C PHE A 49 2.34 -14.46 -30.70
N SER A 50 2.99 -14.86 -31.78
CA SER A 50 3.22 -14.04 -32.95
C SER A 50 2.36 -14.54 -34.11
N ALA A 51 1.83 -13.63 -34.92
CA ALA A 51 1.03 -13.95 -36.11
C ALA A 51 1.65 -13.31 -37.36
N ASN A 52 1.88 -14.14 -38.37
CA ASN A 52 2.44 -13.71 -39.65
C ASN A 52 1.39 -13.98 -40.76
N GLY A 53 0.77 -12.91 -41.24
CA GLY A 53 -0.33 -12.93 -42.20
C GLY A 53 -1.53 -12.08 -41.76
N PRO A 54 -2.68 -12.22 -42.45
CA PRO A 54 -3.90 -11.48 -42.09
C PRO A 54 -4.39 -11.85 -40.68
N THR A 55 -4.68 -10.85 -39.88
CA THR A 55 -5.19 -11.05 -38.50
C THR A 55 -6.71 -10.87 -38.46
N PRO A 56 -7.45 -11.72 -37.75
CA PRO A 56 -8.88 -11.53 -37.54
C PRO A 56 -9.14 -10.31 -36.64
N ALA A 57 -10.36 -9.75 -36.74
CA ALA A 57 -10.76 -8.67 -35.84
C ALA A 57 -10.80 -9.11 -34.36
N GLN A 58 -11.11 -10.37 -34.15
CA GLN A 58 -11.07 -11.02 -32.81
C GLN A 58 -10.49 -12.42 -32.95
N TRP A 59 -9.69 -12.79 -31.98
CA TRP A 59 -9.19 -14.15 -31.79
C TRP A 59 -10.11 -14.93 -30.87
N THR A 60 -10.12 -16.24 -31.01
CA THR A 60 -10.76 -17.16 -30.05
C THR A 60 -9.71 -18.12 -29.53
N VAL A 61 -9.61 -18.24 -28.21
CA VAL A 61 -8.89 -19.32 -27.55
C VAL A 61 -9.90 -20.27 -26.93
N SER A 62 -9.75 -21.55 -27.18
CA SER A 62 -10.49 -22.58 -26.47
C SER A 62 -9.55 -23.38 -25.57
N TYR A 63 -10.05 -23.85 -24.44
CA TYR A 63 -9.26 -24.55 -23.46
C TYR A 63 -10.07 -25.62 -22.70
N ALA A 64 -9.40 -26.69 -22.30
CA ALA A 64 -9.97 -27.77 -21.50
C ALA A 64 -8.89 -28.45 -20.68
N ALA A 65 -9.26 -28.99 -19.53
CA ALA A 65 -8.43 -29.86 -18.73
C ALA A 65 -8.74 -31.31 -19.11
N GLY A 66 -7.78 -32.02 -19.74
CA GLY A 66 -7.98 -33.40 -20.22
C GLY A 66 -9.24 -33.55 -21.08
N ASP A 67 -10.08 -34.53 -20.75
CA ASP A 67 -11.36 -34.78 -21.44
C ASP A 67 -12.51 -33.93 -20.91
N GLY A 68 -12.21 -32.87 -20.16
CA GLY A 68 -13.17 -31.94 -19.56
C GLY A 68 -13.96 -31.13 -20.58
N GLN A 69 -14.96 -30.40 -20.09
CA GLN A 69 -15.77 -29.54 -20.95
C GLN A 69 -14.91 -28.40 -21.54
N LYS A 70 -14.94 -28.27 -22.86
CA LYS A 70 -14.25 -27.21 -23.58
C LYS A 70 -14.90 -25.85 -23.30
N GLN A 71 -14.10 -24.90 -22.89
CA GLN A 71 -14.47 -23.49 -22.70
C GLN A 71 -13.81 -22.64 -23.80
N SER A 72 -14.30 -21.44 -24.02
CA SER A 72 -13.71 -20.51 -24.99
C SER A 72 -13.82 -19.06 -24.55
N GLN A 73 -12.87 -18.25 -24.99
CA GLN A 73 -12.79 -16.81 -24.72
C GLN A 73 -12.37 -16.08 -26.00
N GLN A 74 -13.07 -14.98 -26.30
CA GLN A 74 -12.70 -14.06 -27.40
C GLN A 74 -11.81 -12.94 -26.86
N PHE A 75 -10.86 -12.48 -27.69
CA PHE A 75 -9.92 -11.42 -27.32
C PHE A 75 -9.38 -10.70 -28.57
N THR A 76 -8.69 -9.58 -28.33
CA THR A 76 -8.00 -8.80 -29.37
C THR A 76 -6.51 -8.69 -29.03
N GLY A 77 -5.68 -8.50 -30.06
CA GLY A 77 -4.21 -8.46 -29.90
C GLY A 77 -3.58 -9.84 -29.83
N ASN A 78 -2.34 -9.91 -29.38
CA ASN A 78 -1.51 -11.13 -29.42
C ASN A 78 -1.32 -11.75 -28.02
N THR A 79 -2.09 -11.29 -27.04
CA THR A 79 -1.99 -11.76 -25.65
C THR A 79 -3.39 -11.86 -25.06
N VAL A 80 -3.63 -12.91 -24.30
CA VAL A 80 -4.89 -13.11 -23.55
C VAL A 80 -4.60 -13.72 -22.17
N THR A 81 -5.33 -13.25 -21.17
CA THR A 81 -5.33 -13.87 -19.83
C THR A 81 -6.59 -14.69 -19.66
N VAL A 82 -6.43 -15.98 -19.42
CA VAL A 82 -7.50 -16.92 -19.06
C VAL A 82 -7.49 -17.06 -17.54
N THR A 83 -8.64 -16.93 -16.90
CA THR A 83 -8.76 -16.92 -15.42
C THR A 83 -9.68 -18.05 -14.94
N SER A 84 -9.71 -18.22 -13.61
CA SER A 84 -10.58 -19.22 -12.94
C SER A 84 -10.27 -20.66 -13.31
N LEU A 85 -9.03 -20.94 -13.66
CA LEU A 85 -8.56 -22.30 -13.90
C LEU A 85 -8.28 -23.01 -12.57
N THR A 86 -8.51 -24.30 -12.53
CA THR A 86 -8.19 -25.13 -11.36
C THR A 86 -6.69 -25.35 -11.29
N LEU A 87 -6.11 -25.06 -10.12
CA LEU A 87 -4.68 -25.28 -9.88
C LEU A 87 -4.31 -26.77 -10.01
N GLN A 88 -3.10 -27.03 -10.45
CA GLN A 88 -2.51 -28.36 -10.61
C GLN A 88 -3.23 -29.27 -11.61
N GLN A 89 -4.05 -28.70 -12.50
CA GLN A 89 -4.63 -29.40 -13.63
C GLN A 89 -3.96 -28.93 -14.93
N ASN A 90 -3.57 -29.91 -15.79
CA ASN A 90 -3.01 -29.57 -17.09
C ASN A 90 -4.13 -29.18 -18.06
N TYR A 91 -4.02 -27.98 -18.64
CA TYR A 91 -4.92 -27.45 -19.65
C TYR A 91 -4.25 -27.44 -21.01
N THR A 92 -5.00 -27.84 -22.05
CA THR A 92 -4.64 -27.60 -23.43
C THR A 92 -5.36 -26.37 -23.94
N PHE A 93 -4.62 -25.39 -24.43
CA PHE A 93 -5.12 -24.15 -25.03
C PHE A 93 -4.97 -24.23 -26.55
N THR A 94 -6.00 -23.87 -27.28
CA THR A 94 -6.03 -23.90 -28.75
C THR A 94 -6.49 -22.55 -29.29
N LEU A 95 -5.67 -21.88 -30.11
CA LEU A 95 -6.12 -20.75 -30.90
C LEU A 95 -6.96 -21.24 -32.07
N GLU A 96 -8.11 -20.66 -32.26
CA GLU A 96 -9.05 -21.04 -33.32
C GLU A 96 -9.04 -20.03 -34.44
N GLY A 97 -9.06 -20.53 -35.66
CA GLY A 97 -9.25 -19.73 -36.86
C GLY A 97 -10.70 -19.21 -36.97
N THR A 98 -10.93 -18.37 -37.95
CA THR A 98 -12.23 -17.83 -38.29
C THR A 98 -12.66 -18.30 -39.71
N ASP A 99 -13.87 -18.03 -40.10
CA ASP A 99 -14.34 -18.34 -41.45
C ASP A 99 -13.50 -17.67 -42.57
N THR A 100 -12.79 -16.60 -42.23
CA THR A 100 -11.99 -15.80 -43.16
C THR A 100 -10.48 -15.97 -43.00
N VAL A 101 -10.03 -16.55 -41.87
CA VAL A 101 -8.60 -16.74 -41.55
C VAL A 101 -8.35 -18.18 -41.13
N PHE A 102 -7.51 -18.86 -41.86
CA PHE A 102 -7.06 -20.23 -41.55
C PHE A 102 -5.71 -20.16 -40.81
N LEU A 103 -5.59 -20.85 -39.68
CA LEU A 103 -4.35 -20.87 -38.89
C LEU A 103 -3.46 -22.03 -39.29
N THR A 104 -2.17 -21.72 -39.38
CA THR A 104 -1.07 -22.68 -39.60
C THR A 104 -0.01 -22.49 -38.50
N GLY A 105 0.95 -23.40 -38.44
CA GLY A 105 2.02 -23.33 -37.43
C GLY A 105 1.57 -23.88 -36.08
N THR A 106 2.07 -23.31 -34.99
CA THR A 106 1.82 -23.78 -33.62
C THR A 106 0.57 -23.12 -33.04
N THR A 107 -0.58 -23.81 -33.14
CA THR A 107 -1.89 -23.31 -32.67
C THR A 107 -2.32 -23.85 -31.30
N THR A 108 -1.56 -24.75 -30.70
CA THR A 108 -1.85 -25.38 -29.42
C THR A 108 -0.66 -25.28 -28.46
N THR A 109 -0.95 -25.09 -27.19
CA THR A 109 0.04 -25.17 -26.11
C THR A 109 -0.59 -25.74 -24.85
N GLU A 110 0.21 -26.27 -23.95
CA GLU A 110 -0.26 -26.82 -22.67
C GLU A 110 0.35 -26.06 -21.50
N PHE A 111 -0.41 -25.98 -20.42
CA PHE A 111 0.07 -25.37 -19.18
C PHE A 111 -0.68 -25.91 -17.96
N THR A 112 0.03 -26.09 -16.87
CA THR A 112 -0.50 -26.47 -15.56
C THR A 112 -0.40 -25.28 -14.61
N PRO A 113 -1.52 -24.59 -14.28
CA PRO A 113 -1.50 -23.49 -13.32
C PRO A 113 -1.05 -23.97 -11.95
N ILE A 114 -0.12 -23.28 -11.35
CA ILE A 114 0.35 -23.48 -9.97
C ILE A 114 0.01 -22.24 -9.12
N PRO A 115 0.05 -22.33 -7.77
CA PRO A 115 -0.15 -21.17 -6.92
C PRO A 115 0.81 -20.04 -7.25
N VAL A 116 0.29 -18.81 -7.31
CA VAL A 116 1.08 -17.62 -7.63
C VAL A 116 1.82 -17.15 -6.40
N VAL A 117 3.14 -17.10 -6.50
CA VAL A 117 4.03 -16.56 -5.48
C VAL A 117 4.28 -15.08 -5.78
N LYS A 118 4.12 -14.21 -4.76
CA LYS A 118 4.37 -12.77 -4.86
C LYS A 118 5.48 -12.36 -3.92
N VAL A 119 6.29 -11.44 -4.38
CA VAL A 119 7.28 -10.72 -3.58
C VAL A 119 6.82 -9.29 -3.43
N ASP A 120 6.61 -8.88 -2.19
CA ASP A 120 6.30 -7.52 -1.81
C ASP A 120 7.48 -6.91 -1.06
N LYS A 121 7.58 -5.58 -1.04
CA LYS A 121 8.56 -4.82 -0.27
C LYS A 121 10.00 -5.33 -0.39
N LEU A 122 10.43 -5.74 -1.57
CA LEU A 122 11.83 -6.08 -1.81
C LEU A 122 12.72 -4.87 -1.51
N ASN A 123 13.62 -5.00 -0.53
CA ASN A 123 14.44 -3.90 -0.03
C ASN A 123 15.82 -4.38 0.40
N VAL A 124 16.75 -3.45 0.51
CA VAL A 124 18.01 -3.62 1.26
C VAL A 124 17.76 -3.21 2.70
N SER A 125 17.71 -4.19 3.61
CA SER A 125 17.40 -3.96 5.02
C SER A 125 18.61 -3.49 5.84
N SER A 126 19.81 -3.89 5.45
CA SER A 126 21.05 -3.40 6.09
C SER A 126 22.21 -3.35 5.10
N ILE A 127 23.14 -2.42 5.37
CA ILE A 127 24.45 -2.35 4.73
C ILE A 127 25.48 -2.13 5.85
N GLU A 128 26.35 -3.13 6.06
CA GLU A 128 27.44 -3.09 7.05
C GLU A 128 28.77 -3.25 6.34
N GLY A 129 29.47 -2.13 6.14
CA GLY A 129 30.66 -2.11 5.27
C GLY A 129 30.25 -2.44 3.83
N ASN A 130 30.70 -3.58 3.32
CA ASN A 130 30.36 -4.09 1.99
C ASN A 130 29.36 -5.27 2.03
N THR A 131 28.89 -5.64 3.20
CA THR A 131 27.89 -6.68 3.41
C THR A 131 26.49 -6.08 3.23
N VAL A 132 25.73 -6.58 2.28
CA VAL A 132 24.38 -6.12 1.95
C VAL A 132 23.39 -7.21 2.26
N THR A 133 22.39 -6.92 3.08
CA THR A 133 21.26 -7.82 3.36
C THR A 133 20.05 -7.36 2.57
N VAL A 134 19.56 -8.23 1.69
CA VAL A 134 18.33 -8.04 0.93
C VAL A 134 17.22 -8.83 1.57
N THR A 135 16.07 -8.20 1.78
CA THR A 135 14.88 -8.81 2.40
C THR A 135 13.63 -8.52 1.57
N TRP A 136 12.63 -9.37 1.68
CA TRP A 136 11.34 -9.19 1.03
C TRP A 136 10.21 -9.77 1.87
N GLU A 137 9.00 -9.31 1.61
CA GLU A 137 7.79 -9.92 2.15
C GLU A 137 7.17 -10.85 1.11
N THR A 138 6.49 -11.89 1.55
CA THR A 138 5.80 -12.85 0.69
C THR A 138 4.30 -12.73 0.87
N GLY A 139 3.53 -12.97 -0.22
CA GLY A 139 2.10 -13.14 -0.14
C GLY A 139 1.69 -14.45 0.56
N GLU A 140 0.47 -14.90 0.31
CA GLU A 140 -0.09 -16.10 0.95
C GLU A 140 0.64 -17.40 0.54
N ASN A 141 1.13 -17.49 -0.69
CA ASN A 141 1.82 -18.65 -1.21
C ASN A 141 3.33 -18.51 -0.99
N ILE A 142 3.92 -19.43 -0.23
CA ILE A 142 5.36 -19.48 0.08
C ILE A 142 6.00 -20.59 -0.75
N PRO A 143 7.03 -20.28 -1.57
CA PRO A 143 7.73 -21.30 -2.35
C PRO A 143 8.65 -22.15 -1.46
N ALA A 144 9.08 -23.30 -1.97
CA ALA A 144 10.04 -24.16 -1.28
C ALA A 144 11.43 -23.54 -1.12
N GLY A 145 11.75 -22.55 -1.94
CA GLY A 145 13.02 -21.81 -1.88
C GLY A 145 13.04 -20.67 -2.90
N TRP A 146 13.97 -19.75 -2.69
CA TRP A 146 14.19 -18.56 -3.49
C TRP A 146 15.55 -18.63 -4.18
N THR A 147 15.61 -18.17 -5.40
CA THR A 147 16.87 -17.90 -6.10
C THR A 147 17.09 -16.40 -6.12
N VAL A 148 18.20 -15.95 -5.53
CA VAL A 148 18.57 -14.53 -5.45
C VAL A 148 19.85 -14.32 -6.22
N THR A 149 19.83 -13.44 -7.22
CA THR A 149 20.97 -13.13 -8.07
C THR A 149 21.39 -11.68 -7.84
N CYS A 150 22.69 -11.46 -7.70
CA CYS A 150 23.32 -10.14 -7.63
C CYS A 150 24.19 -9.91 -8.86
N GLU A 151 23.91 -8.84 -9.59
CA GLU A 151 24.62 -8.47 -10.81
C GLU A 151 25.11 -7.01 -10.76
N ALA A 152 26.25 -6.73 -11.38
CA ALA A 152 26.73 -5.38 -11.60
C ALA A 152 27.72 -5.33 -12.78
N ARG A 153 27.97 -4.14 -13.32
CA ARG A 153 28.99 -3.96 -14.36
C ARG A 153 30.37 -4.35 -13.83
N GLN A 154 31.09 -5.20 -14.59
CA GLN A 154 32.42 -5.73 -14.21
C GLN A 154 32.43 -6.46 -12.85
N PHE A 155 31.36 -7.15 -12.56
CA PHE A 155 31.21 -7.99 -11.40
C PHE A 155 30.77 -9.38 -11.85
N THR A 156 31.34 -10.42 -11.24
CA THR A 156 30.88 -11.79 -11.52
C THR A 156 29.52 -11.98 -10.84
N THR A 157 28.50 -12.31 -11.62
CA THR A 157 27.17 -12.61 -11.11
C THR A 157 27.25 -13.63 -9.97
N VAL A 158 26.67 -13.29 -8.84
CA VAL A 158 26.54 -14.19 -7.70
C VAL A 158 25.09 -14.64 -7.56
N THR A 159 24.88 -15.94 -7.55
CA THR A 159 23.54 -16.54 -7.35
C THR A 159 23.55 -17.36 -6.07
N GLN A 160 22.54 -17.16 -5.24
CA GLN A 160 22.32 -17.91 -4.00
C GLN A 160 20.91 -18.51 -4.00
N THR A 161 20.76 -19.65 -3.35
CA THR A 161 19.44 -20.25 -3.09
C THR A 161 19.21 -20.24 -1.58
N VAL A 162 18.08 -19.66 -1.16
CA VAL A 162 17.71 -19.51 0.24
C VAL A 162 16.28 -19.98 0.48
N THR A 163 15.95 -20.36 1.69
CA THR A 163 14.60 -20.74 2.12
C THR A 163 13.88 -19.61 2.87
N GLU A 164 14.66 -18.71 3.43
CA GLU A 164 14.17 -17.53 4.13
C GLU A 164 13.95 -16.36 3.15
N SER A 165 13.08 -15.42 3.52
CA SER A 165 12.85 -14.20 2.76
C SER A 165 13.96 -13.16 3.00
N SER A 166 15.20 -13.62 3.02
CA SER A 166 16.42 -12.82 3.26
C SER A 166 17.61 -13.46 2.60
N CYS A 167 18.51 -12.63 2.07
CA CYS A 167 19.77 -13.07 1.47
C CYS A 167 20.88 -12.05 1.73
N VAL A 168 22.10 -12.53 2.06
CA VAL A 168 23.25 -11.70 2.38
C VAL A 168 24.28 -11.81 1.25
N PHE A 169 24.77 -10.68 0.78
CA PHE A 169 25.83 -10.58 -0.22
C PHE A 169 27.04 -9.81 0.31
N GLU A 170 28.22 -10.38 0.13
CA GLU A 170 29.51 -9.71 0.32
C GLU A 170 29.92 -9.07 -1.01
N LEU A 171 29.84 -7.74 -1.11
CA LEU A 171 30.18 -7.00 -2.31
C LEU A 171 31.64 -6.51 -2.24
N PRO A 172 32.34 -6.37 -3.38
CA PRO A 172 33.72 -5.88 -3.39
C PRO A 172 33.79 -4.40 -2.99
N ASP A 173 32.79 -3.62 -3.31
CA ASP A 173 32.65 -2.19 -2.99
C ASP A 173 31.20 -1.76 -3.18
N LEU A 174 30.86 -0.54 -2.80
CA LEU A 174 29.56 0.10 -3.04
C LEU A 174 29.62 1.25 -4.07
N LYS A 175 30.65 1.27 -4.92
CA LYS A 175 30.92 2.35 -5.90
C LYS A 175 30.27 2.12 -7.27
N ARG A 176 29.46 1.09 -7.40
CA ARG A 176 28.72 0.72 -8.63
C ARG A 176 27.28 0.36 -8.31
N ASP A 177 26.43 0.44 -9.32
CA ASP A 177 25.06 -0.02 -9.20
C ASP A 177 25.04 -1.55 -9.16
N TYR A 178 24.30 -2.11 -8.21
CA TYR A 178 24.01 -3.55 -8.10
C TYR A 178 22.54 -3.81 -8.34
N THR A 179 22.24 -4.83 -9.11
CA THR A 179 20.89 -5.30 -9.34
C THR A 179 20.71 -6.64 -8.63
N PHE A 180 19.74 -6.69 -7.75
CA PHE A 180 19.31 -7.92 -7.09
C PHE A 180 18.02 -8.40 -7.74
N THR A 181 17.99 -9.67 -8.10
CA THR A 181 16.81 -10.30 -8.71
C THR A 181 16.39 -11.47 -7.82
N VAL A 182 15.15 -11.45 -7.35
CA VAL A 182 14.55 -12.52 -6.55
C VAL A 182 13.55 -13.27 -7.41
N SER A 183 13.70 -14.58 -7.49
CA SER A 183 12.82 -15.45 -8.26
C SER A 183 12.53 -16.74 -7.51
N ALA A 184 11.39 -17.36 -7.77
CA ALA A 184 11.00 -18.66 -7.27
C ALA A 184 10.02 -19.34 -8.21
N GLU A 185 9.82 -20.63 -8.05
CA GLU A 185 8.74 -21.33 -8.73
C GLU A 185 7.39 -20.72 -8.30
N GLY A 186 6.51 -20.48 -9.26
CA GLY A 186 5.23 -19.84 -9.03
C GLY A 186 5.23 -18.31 -9.16
N MET A 187 6.38 -17.68 -9.41
CA MET A 187 6.43 -16.27 -9.72
C MET A 187 6.17 -16.01 -11.22
N PRO A 188 5.21 -15.16 -11.59
CA PRO A 188 4.98 -14.76 -12.99
C PRO A 188 6.17 -14.00 -13.59
N ALA A 189 6.82 -13.20 -12.76
CA ALA A 189 8.04 -12.47 -13.11
C ALA A 189 8.95 -12.33 -11.88
N PRO A 190 10.28 -12.25 -12.07
CA PRO A 190 11.21 -11.97 -10.99
C PRO A 190 10.99 -10.57 -10.39
N ALA A 191 11.16 -10.43 -9.08
CA ALA A 191 11.25 -9.12 -8.44
C ALA A 191 12.67 -8.57 -8.55
N VAL A 192 12.78 -7.27 -8.86
CA VAL A 192 14.08 -6.62 -9.13
C VAL A 192 14.26 -5.40 -8.26
N LEU A 193 15.43 -5.27 -7.65
CA LEU A 193 15.86 -4.13 -6.84
C LEU A 193 17.22 -3.64 -7.32
N THR A 194 17.37 -2.33 -7.48
CA THR A 194 18.67 -1.71 -7.79
C THR A 194 19.19 -0.96 -6.57
N LEU A 195 20.39 -1.31 -6.12
CA LEU A 195 21.18 -0.55 -5.16
C LEU A 195 22.12 0.38 -5.95
N PRO A 196 21.94 1.70 -5.93
CA PRO A 196 22.79 2.61 -6.67
C PRO A 196 24.20 2.69 -6.08
N ALA A 197 25.12 3.19 -6.87
CA ALA A 197 26.48 3.49 -6.42
C ALA A 197 26.47 4.54 -5.30
N ASN A 198 27.29 4.32 -4.26
CA ASN A 198 27.37 5.16 -3.08
C ASN A 198 25.99 5.41 -2.43
N PRO A 199 25.29 4.35 -2.05
CA PRO A 199 23.91 4.46 -1.56
C PRO A 199 23.83 5.31 -0.29
N LEU A 200 22.77 6.07 -0.13
CA LEU A 200 22.43 6.72 1.13
C LEU A 200 21.91 5.65 2.10
N VAL A 201 22.68 5.35 3.12
CA VAL A 201 22.35 4.29 4.10
C VAL A 201 22.06 4.92 5.44
N VAL A 202 20.91 4.61 6.01
CA VAL A 202 20.52 4.95 7.38
C VAL A 202 20.76 3.74 8.27
N THR A 203 21.49 3.95 9.35
CA THR A 203 21.73 2.94 10.38
C THR A 203 21.39 3.48 11.76
N GLY A 204 21.01 2.58 12.67
CA GLY A 204 20.79 2.92 14.07
C GLY A 204 19.64 3.93 14.28
N LEU A 205 18.62 3.96 13.40
CA LEU A 205 17.44 4.77 13.67
C LEU A 205 16.77 4.27 14.94
N GLN A 206 16.69 5.17 15.91
CA GLN A 206 16.07 4.95 17.21
C GLN A 206 15.07 6.06 17.49
N ALA A 207 13.94 5.70 18.07
CA ALA A 207 12.95 6.63 18.58
C ALA A 207 12.84 6.42 20.11
N THR A 208 13.14 7.47 20.86
CA THR A 208 13.12 7.44 22.33
C THR A 208 12.07 8.40 22.84
N ALA A 209 11.11 7.87 23.57
CA ALA A 209 10.12 8.69 24.25
C ALA A 209 10.73 9.31 25.51
N ASN A 210 10.58 10.62 25.66
CA ASN A 210 11.07 11.40 26.80
C ASN A 210 9.97 11.58 27.85
N GLU A 211 10.37 11.78 29.09
CA GLU A 211 9.43 12.00 30.21
C GLU A 211 8.52 13.23 30.02
N ASP A 212 9.02 14.26 29.29
CA ASP A 212 8.24 15.43 28.91
C ASP A 212 7.22 15.15 27.79
N GLY A 213 7.21 13.91 27.27
CA GLY A 213 6.31 13.40 26.24
C GLY A 213 6.64 13.81 24.84
N THR A 214 7.80 14.28 24.61
CA THR A 214 8.38 14.36 23.27
C THR A 214 8.96 13.01 22.86
N ILE A 215 9.18 12.81 21.55
CA ILE A 215 9.99 11.69 21.06
C ILE A 215 11.21 12.28 20.38
N THR A 216 12.40 11.80 20.77
CA THR A 216 13.63 12.10 20.07
C THR A 216 13.92 10.95 19.12
N ALA A 217 13.91 11.22 17.81
CA ALA A 217 14.40 10.32 16.78
C ALA A 217 15.85 10.68 16.44
N SER A 218 16.73 9.69 16.35
CA SER A 218 18.14 9.88 15.98
C SER A 218 18.62 8.71 15.13
N TRP A 219 19.52 8.98 14.18
CA TRP A 219 20.06 8.00 13.25
C TRP A 219 21.48 8.35 12.81
N GLN A 220 22.10 7.46 12.07
CA GLN A 220 23.40 7.66 11.47
C GLN A 220 23.35 7.43 9.96
N THR A 221 24.23 8.12 9.23
CA THR A 221 24.43 7.92 7.79
C THR A 221 25.90 7.83 7.48
N ALA A 222 26.30 6.84 6.69
CA ALA A 222 27.71 6.64 6.32
C ALA A 222 28.19 7.72 5.32
N SER A 223 27.29 8.24 4.48
CA SER A 223 27.60 9.23 3.44
C SER A 223 27.28 10.68 3.82
N GLY A 224 26.92 10.96 5.08
CA GLY A 224 26.41 12.26 5.53
C GLY A 224 24.92 12.45 5.26
N ALA A 225 24.34 13.56 5.70
CA ALA A 225 22.95 13.89 5.44
C ALA A 225 22.75 14.22 3.95
N PRO A 226 21.56 13.93 3.38
CA PRO A 226 21.22 14.34 2.01
C PRO A 226 21.23 15.87 1.88
N ALA A 227 21.49 16.38 0.68
CA ALA A 227 21.69 17.82 0.44
C ALA A 227 20.48 18.68 0.85
N GLY A 228 19.27 18.14 0.76
CA GLY A 228 18.02 18.79 1.20
C GLY A 228 17.64 18.54 2.65
N GLY A 229 18.38 17.70 3.39
CA GLY A 229 17.98 17.21 4.71
C GLY A 229 16.95 16.10 4.65
N TRP A 230 16.16 15.96 5.69
CA TRP A 230 15.23 14.87 5.91
C TRP A 230 13.80 15.36 6.08
N TYR A 231 12.87 14.60 5.57
CA TYR A 231 11.47 14.59 5.99
C TYR A 231 11.29 13.47 7.02
N VAL A 232 10.90 13.86 8.22
CA VAL A 232 10.54 12.93 9.29
C VAL A 232 9.02 12.90 9.37
N THR A 233 8.44 11.81 8.94
CA THR A 233 7.00 11.57 8.99
C THR A 233 6.68 10.76 10.23
N TYR A 234 5.68 11.18 11.01
CA TYR A 234 5.30 10.50 12.24
C TYR A 234 3.80 10.55 12.47
N GLY A 235 3.25 9.47 13.00
CA GLY A 235 1.82 9.34 13.25
C GLY A 235 1.49 8.13 14.12
N VAL A 236 0.26 8.09 14.60
CA VAL A 236 -0.31 6.94 15.30
C VAL A 236 -1.03 6.08 14.25
N PRO A 237 -0.63 4.82 14.04
CA PRO A 237 -1.18 3.98 12.96
C PRO A 237 -2.69 3.76 13.04
N THR A 238 -3.28 3.83 14.26
CA THR A 238 -4.72 3.65 14.51
C THR A 238 -5.53 4.94 14.35
N SER A 239 -4.85 6.10 14.22
CA SER A 239 -5.51 7.41 14.06
C SER A 239 -6.01 7.59 12.63
N ASN A 240 -7.15 8.26 12.47
CA ASN A 240 -7.69 8.69 11.18
C ASN A 240 -7.02 9.96 10.62
N HIS A 241 -6.07 10.53 11.37
CA HIS A 241 -5.30 11.68 10.90
C HIS A 241 -4.15 11.26 10.00
N GLU A 242 -3.90 12.06 8.97
CA GLU A 242 -2.70 11.94 8.16
C GLU A 242 -1.45 12.11 9.04
N PRO A 243 -0.40 11.29 8.82
CA PRO A 243 0.85 11.44 9.52
C PRO A 243 1.40 12.85 9.37
N ARG A 244 1.95 13.39 10.46
CA ARG A 244 2.59 14.72 10.48
C ARG A 244 3.98 14.62 9.86
N LEU A 245 4.43 15.73 9.27
CA LEU A 245 5.75 15.84 8.66
C LEU A 245 6.53 16.95 9.34
N GLN A 246 7.80 16.66 9.65
CA GLN A 246 8.77 17.63 10.16
C GLN A 246 10.05 17.58 9.33
N GLU A 247 10.51 18.73 8.87
CA GLU A 247 11.79 18.86 8.17
C GLU A 247 12.94 18.99 9.18
N CYS A 248 14.08 18.37 8.89
CA CYS A 248 15.32 18.59 9.64
C CYS A 248 16.55 18.39 8.74
N THR A 249 17.62 19.11 9.05
CA THR A 249 18.91 19.04 8.35
C THR A 249 19.95 18.19 9.08
N GLU A 250 19.66 17.83 10.30
CA GLU A 250 20.52 17.01 11.15
C GLU A 250 20.02 15.56 11.23
N ASN A 251 20.84 14.67 11.73
CA ASN A 251 20.50 13.27 11.93
C ASN A 251 19.81 13.02 13.29
N SER A 252 19.08 14.01 13.77
CA SER A 252 18.27 13.92 14.98
C SER A 252 17.18 14.98 14.97
N VAL A 253 16.01 14.64 15.52
CA VAL A 253 14.87 15.55 15.65
C VAL A 253 14.08 15.24 16.92
N THR A 254 13.54 16.29 17.56
CA THR A 254 12.62 16.14 18.69
C THR A 254 11.21 16.49 18.26
N LEU A 255 10.34 15.47 18.27
CA LEU A 255 8.93 15.57 17.90
C LEU A 255 8.11 16.01 19.11
N LYS A 256 7.28 17.04 18.92
CA LYS A 256 6.50 17.68 19.99
C LYS A 256 5.00 17.62 19.69
N GLY A 257 4.17 17.93 20.71
CA GLY A 257 2.71 17.95 20.56
C GLY A 257 2.12 16.57 20.30
N LEU A 258 2.72 15.54 20.91
CA LEU A 258 2.32 14.15 20.74
C LEU A 258 1.20 13.76 21.72
N ILE A 259 0.35 12.85 21.28
CA ILE A 259 -0.71 12.24 22.10
C ILE A 259 -0.04 11.46 23.24
N PRO A 260 -0.46 11.64 24.51
CA PRO A 260 0.01 10.83 25.61
C PRO A 260 -0.46 9.37 25.46
N ASP A 261 0.34 8.42 25.97
CA ASP A 261 0.03 6.99 25.97
C ASP A 261 -0.40 6.45 24.58
N ALA A 262 0.41 6.75 23.57
CA ALA A 262 0.18 6.37 22.17
C ALA A 262 1.43 5.82 21.52
N ASP A 263 1.24 4.80 20.66
CA ASP A 263 2.31 4.23 19.85
C ASP A 263 2.47 5.05 18.55
N TYR A 264 3.66 5.60 18.34
CA TYR A 264 4.03 6.35 17.16
C TYR A 264 4.92 5.53 16.25
N THR A 265 4.64 5.58 14.96
CA THR A 265 5.58 5.15 13.91
C THR A 265 6.24 6.39 13.34
N ILE A 266 7.56 6.34 13.21
CA ILE A 266 8.41 7.41 12.67
C ILE A 266 9.11 6.86 11.44
N SER A 267 9.05 7.56 10.31
CA SER A 267 9.75 7.20 9.08
C SER A 267 10.58 8.35 8.55
N LEU A 268 11.70 8.01 7.89
CA LEU A 268 12.65 8.94 7.31
C LEU A 268 12.58 8.90 5.79
N THR A 269 12.53 10.06 5.15
CA THR A 269 12.63 10.22 3.71
C THR A 269 13.60 11.35 3.38
N PRO A 270 14.54 11.18 2.44
CA PRO A 270 15.40 12.27 1.99
C PRO A 270 14.57 13.37 1.31
N ALA A 271 14.82 14.63 1.67
CA ALA A 271 14.05 15.76 1.12
C ALA A 271 14.35 16.03 -0.36
N ASP A 272 15.48 15.55 -0.86
CA ASP A 272 15.87 15.63 -2.28
C ASP A 272 15.31 14.48 -3.15
N GLY A 273 14.54 13.57 -2.55
CA GLY A 273 13.94 12.41 -3.23
C GLY A 273 14.92 11.30 -3.57
N ALA A 274 16.14 11.32 -2.99
CA ALA A 274 17.10 10.24 -3.16
C ALA A 274 16.58 8.91 -2.55
N ASN A 275 16.97 7.79 -3.14
CA ASN A 275 16.68 6.48 -2.54
C ASN A 275 17.49 6.30 -1.27
N VAL A 276 16.82 5.90 -0.20
CA VAL A 276 17.43 5.59 1.09
C VAL A 276 17.32 4.10 1.39
N PHE A 277 18.34 3.54 1.98
CA PHE A 277 18.45 2.13 2.35
C PHE A 277 18.74 1.96 3.84
N GLY A 278 18.49 0.76 4.34
CA GLY A 278 18.71 0.44 5.75
C GLY A 278 17.46 0.64 6.61
N THR A 279 17.65 0.97 7.89
CA THR A 279 16.55 1.11 8.85
C THR A 279 15.98 2.52 8.79
N VAL A 280 14.88 2.70 8.08
CA VAL A 280 14.22 4.01 7.89
C VAL A 280 12.92 4.17 8.69
N GLU A 281 12.53 3.15 9.47
CA GLU A 281 11.35 3.18 10.33
C GLU A 281 11.73 2.80 11.77
N ALA A 282 11.12 3.47 12.73
CA ALA A 282 11.21 3.18 14.15
C ALA A 282 9.89 3.50 14.84
N SER A 283 9.64 2.91 16.01
CA SER A 283 8.46 3.19 16.82
C SER A 283 8.83 3.54 18.24
N ALA A 284 7.98 4.35 18.89
CA ALA A 284 8.08 4.66 20.30
C ALA A 284 6.71 4.94 20.88
N ARG A 285 6.49 4.52 22.14
CA ARG A 285 5.27 4.82 22.88
C ARG A 285 5.52 6.03 23.77
N THR A 286 4.69 7.06 23.63
CA THR A 286 4.73 8.23 24.50
C THR A 286 4.30 7.87 25.93
N PRO A 287 4.90 8.47 26.97
CA PRO A 287 4.45 8.25 28.33
C PRO A 287 3.04 8.81 28.55
N SER A 288 2.33 8.26 29.53
CA SER A 288 1.07 8.84 30.00
C SER A 288 1.32 10.25 30.53
N GLY A 289 0.40 11.19 30.23
CA GLY A 289 0.57 12.60 30.62
C GLY A 289 0.39 12.88 32.13
N GLY A 290 0.12 11.86 32.95
CA GLY A 290 -0.23 12.06 34.35
C GLY A 290 -1.60 12.75 34.52
N ARG A 291 -2.00 12.98 35.76
CA ARG A 291 -3.23 13.70 36.09
C ARG A 291 -2.96 15.20 36.23
N PHE A 292 -3.88 16.01 35.73
CA PHE A 292 -3.80 17.46 35.86
C PHE A 292 -3.99 17.89 37.33
N ASP A 293 -2.93 18.38 37.94
CA ASP A 293 -2.91 18.68 39.39
C ASP A 293 -2.59 20.17 39.67
N ARG A 294 -2.04 20.89 38.72
CA ARG A 294 -1.46 22.22 38.91
C ARG A 294 -2.49 23.34 39.12
N TYR A 295 -3.64 23.20 38.53
CA TYR A 295 -4.71 24.19 38.62
C TYR A 295 -5.82 23.67 39.53
N GLY A 296 -5.57 23.22 40.69
CA GLY A 296 -6.52 22.87 41.74
C GLY A 296 -8.00 22.98 41.40
N ALA A 297 -8.34 22.62 40.16
CA ALA A 297 -9.72 22.52 39.76
C ALA A 297 -10.33 21.43 40.58
N THR A 298 -11.09 21.83 41.57
CA THR A 298 -12.09 20.92 42.12
C THR A 298 -12.91 20.44 40.93
N PRO A 299 -13.21 19.14 40.80
CA PRO A 299 -13.99 18.60 39.68
C PRO A 299 -15.33 19.29 39.44
N SER A 300 -15.80 20.08 40.41
CA SER A 300 -17.06 20.81 40.36
C SER A 300 -17.07 22.07 39.50
N THR A 301 -15.91 22.56 39.01
CA THR A 301 -15.84 23.81 38.25
C THR A 301 -15.48 23.62 36.76
N THR A 302 -15.16 22.39 36.34
CA THR A 302 -14.86 22.11 34.95
C THR A 302 -16.08 21.49 34.29
N TYR A 303 -16.75 22.28 33.46
CA TYR A 303 -17.91 21.83 32.70
C TYR A 303 -17.47 21.40 31.31
N ILE A 304 -17.49 20.11 31.07
CA ILE A 304 -17.18 19.52 29.76
C ILE A 304 -18.43 18.81 29.26
N SER A 305 -18.89 19.18 28.09
CA SER A 305 -20.06 18.54 27.46
C SER A 305 -19.79 18.33 25.99
N LEU A 306 -20.26 17.20 25.46
CA LEU A 306 -20.31 16.92 24.04
C LEU A 306 -21.65 17.39 23.47
N TRP A 307 -21.63 17.94 22.28
CA TRP A 307 -22.75 18.56 21.61
C TRP A 307 -22.83 18.14 20.17
N GLU A 308 -24.02 18.10 19.60
CA GLU A 308 -24.22 18.13 18.15
C GLU A 308 -23.78 19.51 17.63
N THR A 309 -22.96 19.54 16.56
CA THR A 309 -22.58 20.83 15.95
C THR A 309 -23.76 21.36 15.16
N PRO A 310 -24.32 22.54 15.50
CA PRO A 310 -25.40 23.13 14.72
C PRO A 310 -24.89 23.47 13.29
N ALA A 311 -25.70 23.25 12.27
CA ALA A 311 -25.37 23.53 10.86
C ALA A 311 -25.04 25.01 10.60
N GLU A 312 -25.43 25.93 11.47
CA GLU A 312 -25.02 27.32 11.50
C GLU A 312 -24.46 27.66 12.88
N VAL A 313 -23.14 27.82 12.97
CA VAL A 313 -22.45 28.19 14.21
C VAL A 313 -22.70 29.67 14.52
N ASN A 314 -23.82 29.96 15.13
CA ASN A 314 -24.03 31.23 15.80
C ASN A 314 -23.51 31.07 17.23
N TRP A 315 -22.33 31.61 17.52
CA TRP A 315 -21.57 31.44 18.77
C TRP A 315 -22.25 32.11 19.99
N ASP A 316 -23.57 32.13 20.06
CA ASP A 316 -24.28 32.45 21.28
C ASP A 316 -24.28 31.24 22.22
N TYR A 317 -23.35 31.21 23.15
CA TYR A 317 -23.14 30.17 24.17
C TYR A 317 -24.41 29.80 24.97
N ARG A 318 -25.47 30.56 24.84
CA ARG A 318 -26.76 30.31 25.54
C ARG A 318 -27.65 29.30 24.81
N SER A 319 -27.31 28.96 23.57
CA SER A 319 -28.06 27.98 22.78
C SER A 319 -27.56 26.53 22.89
N LEU A 320 -26.39 26.29 23.51
CA LEU A 320 -25.85 24.96 23.77
C LEU A 320 -26.51 24.38 25.04
N THR A 321 -27.73 23.89 24.93
CA THR A 321 -28.55 23.52 26.10
C THR A 321 -28.56 22.02 26.41
N THR A 322 -28.05 21.13 25.54
CA THR A 322 -28.18 19.70 25.73
C THR A 322 -26.89 18.98 25.46
N SER A 323 -26.30 18.32 26.45
CA SER A 323 -25.18 17.39 26.26
C SER A 323 -25.67 16.10 25.59
N LYS A 324 -24.84 15.54 24.76
CA LYS A 324 -25.11 14.35 23.96
C LYS A 324 -24.04 13.30 24.22
N THR A 325 -24.43 12.04 24.35
CA THR A 325 -23.52 10.90 24.57
C THR A 325 -23.59 9.83 23.47
N SER A 326 -24.40 10.07 22.43
CA SER A 326 -24.51 9.18 21.27
C SER A 326 -24.59 10.01 20.00
N PHE A 327 -23.77 9.66 19.01
CA PHE A 327 -23.63 10.38 17.73
C PHE A 327 -23.85 9.42 16.56
N SER A 328 -24.26 9.92 15.39
CA SER A 328 -24.19 9.17 14.16
C SER A 328 -22.78 9.28 13.53
N ALA A 329 -22.42 8.36 12.65
CA ALA A 329 -21.08 8.28 12.09
C ALA A 329 -20.68 9.50 11.22
N ASP A 330 -21.67 10.23 10.69
CA ASP A 330 -21.50 11.42 9.86
C ASP A 330 -21.68 12.75 10.63
N GLU A 331 -21.87 12.68 11.95
CA GLU A 331 -22.15 13.82 12.78
C GLU A 331 -20.87 14.38 13.42
N ASP A 332 -20.67 15.70 13.33
CA ASP A 332 -19.55 16.36 13.99
C ASP A 332 -19.72 16.35 15.52
N ILE A 333 -18.63 16.11 16.23
CA ILE A 333 -18.58 16.12 17.69
C ILE A 333 -18.06 17.48 18.16
N ALA A 334 -18.86 18.27 18.82
CA ALA A 334 -18.45 19.51 19.44
C ALA A 334 -18.19 19.35 20.93
N LEU A 335 -17.13 19.98 21.42
CA LEU A 335 -16.77 20.04 22.83
C LEU A 335 -16.90 21.48 23.33
N CYS A 336 -17.58 21.67 24.45
CA CYS A 336 -17.53 22.91 25.22
C CYS A 336 -16.75 22.67 26.51
N LEU A 337 -15.64 23.38 26.67
CA LEU A 337 -14.77 23.30 27.84
C LEU A 337 -14.81 24.63 28.58
N GLU A 338 -15.11 24.59 29.88
CA GLU A 338 -14.95 25.74 30.77
C GLU A 338 -13.79 25.46 31.72
N LEU A 339 -12.77 26.30 31.66
CA LEU A 339 -11.58 26.23 32.52
C LEU A 339 -11.63 27.37 33.54
N THR A 340 -11.41 27.07 34.79
CA THR A 340 -11.29 28.02 35.90
C THR A 340 -9.86 28.02 36.43
N ARG A 341 -9.30 29.17 36.67
CA ARG A 341 -7.93 29.38 37.11
C ARG A 341 -7.86 29.83 38.54
N LYS A 342 -6.82 29.40 39.27
CA LYS A 342 -6.59 29.78 40.66
C LYS A 342 -5.61 30.95 40.87
N GLU A 343 -4.71 31.19 39.93
CA GLU A 343 -3.62 32.17 40.09
C GLU A 343 -3.54 33.11 38.89
N ASP A 344 -3.20 34.38 39.14
CA ASP A 344 -3.04 35.42 38.12
C ASP A 344 -1.67 35.27 37.44
N SER A 345 -1.54 34.52 36.38
CA SER A 345 -0.36 34.43 35.50
C SER A 345 -0.78 34.35 34.04
N ASP A 346 -0.02 34.95 33.13
CA ASP A 346 -0.20 34.73 31.69
C ASP A 346 0.47 33.44 31.32
N ASP A 347 -0.31 32.42 31.02
CA ASP A 347 0.20 31.10 30.59
C ASP A 347 -0.33 30.72 29.21
N GLU A 348 0.51 30.21 28.37
CA GLU A 348 0.07 29.45 27.19
C GLU A 348 -0.39 28.08 27.62
N ILE A 349 -1.61 27.73 27.22
CA ILE A 349 -2.20 26.43 27.53
C ILE A 349 -2.35 25.69 26.20
N THR A 350 -1.79 24.49 26.13
CA THR A 350 -2.07 23.56 25.06
C THR A 350 -3.19 22.63 25.48
N LEU A 351 -4.29 22.67 24.75
CA LEU A 351 -5.38 21.70 24.86
C LEU A 351 -5.15 20.60 23.83
N LEU A 352 -5.34 19.35 24.25
CA LEU A 352 -5.34 18.20 23.37
C LEU A 352 -6.57 17.36 23.68
N TYR A 353 -7.31 17.01 22.64
CA TYR A 353 -8.48 16.17 22.68
C TYR A 353 -8.16 14.87 21.96
N VAL A 354 -8.36 13.73 22.62
CA VAL A 354 -8.04 12.42 22.04
C VAL A 354 -9.27 11.52 22.18
N ILE A 355 -9.76 10.99 21.07
CA ILE A 355 -10.78 9.95 21.07
C ILE A 355 -10.09 8.60 21.01
N ARG A 356 -10.41 7.73 21.99
CA ARG A 356 -9.94 6.35 22.02
C ARG A 356 -11.08 5.39 21.76
N ASN A 357 -10.77 4.29 21.07
CA ASN A 357 -11.69 3.17 20.90
C ASN A 357 -11.77 2.32 22.19
N ALA A 358 -12.60 1.27 22.17
CA ALA A 358 -12.78 0.36 23.31
C ALA A 358 -11.49 -0.39 23.74
N ASN A 359 -10.47 -0.47 22.86
CA ASN A 359 -9.18 -1.06 23.17
C ASN A 359 -8.21 -0.05 23.82
N GLY A 360 -8.60 1.22 23.96
CA GLY A 360 -7.77 2.30 24.45
C GLY A 360 -6.83 2.91 23.40
N GLU A 361 -6.98 2.54 22.13
CA GLU A 361 -6.15 3.05 21.03
C GLU A 361 -6.67 4.41 20.55
N PRO A 362 -5.80 5.43 20.35
CA PRO A 362 -6.23 6.72 19.80
C PRO A 362 -6.65 6.55 18.34
N VAL A 363 -7.85 7.01 18.01
CA VAL A 363 -8.45 6.92 16.67
C VAL A 363 -8.72 8.28 16.05
N SER A 364 -8.80 9.34 16.88
CA SER A 364 -8.96 10.72 16.44
C SER A 364 -8.38 11.68 17.47
N ASP A 365 -7.86 12.83 17.06
CA ASP A 365 -7.39 13.88 17.95
C ASP A 365 -7.62 15.29 17.38
N ALA A 366 -7.58 16.29 18.25
CA ALA A 366 -7.56 17.69 17.91
C ALA A 366 -6.78 18.47 18.97
N SER A 367 -6.18 19.58 18.60
CA SER A 367 -5.43 20.43 19.55
C SER A 367 -5.76 21.91 19.38
N ALA A 368 -5.65 22.66 20.46
CA ALA A 368 -5.79 24.11 20.46
C ALA A 368 -4.77 24.74 21.39
N GLN A 369 -4.28 25.93 21.00
CA GLN A 369 -3.44 26.79 21.84
C GLN A 369 -4.31 27.92 22.39
N LEU A 370 -4.29 28.10 23.69
CA LEU A 370 -4.99 29.17 24.36
C LEU A 370 -3.98 30.04 25.13
N THR A 371 -4.06 31.34 24.92
CA THR A 371 -3.36 32.29 25.78
C THR A 371 -4.32 32.77 26.86
N TRP A 372 -3.92 32.66 28.11
CA TRP A 372 -4.72 33.12 29.26
C TRP A 372 -4.31 34.51 29.65
N ASP A 373 -5.20 35.49 29.46
CA ASP A 373 -4.98 36.88 29.87
C ASP A 373 -5.19 36.98 31.39
N GLN A 374 -4.37 37.81 32.08
CA GLN A 374 -4.38 38.01 33.54
C GLN A 374 -5.73 38.41 34.11
N MET A 375 -6.63 38.97 33.29
CA MET A 375 -7.93 39.47 33.75
C MET A 375 -9.07 38.46 33.75
N TRP A 376 -8.82 37.20 33.32
CA TRP A 376 -9.88 36.20 33.16
C TRP A 376 -9.68 35.02 34.12
N HIS A 377 -10.53 34.91 35.11
CA HIS A 377 -10.57 33.73 36.03
C HIS A 377 -11.25 32.50 35.41
N GLU A 378 -12.15 32.73 34.45
CA GLU A 378 -12.90 31.70 33.76
C GLU A 378 -12.80 31.86 32.26
N ARG A 379 -12.55 30.78 31.50
CA ARG A 379 -12.54 30.81 30.04
C ARG A 379 -13.31 29.61 29.49
N ARG A 380 -14.19 29.91 28.55
CA ARG A 380 -14.88 28.89 27.75
C ARG A 380 -14.17 28.72 26.43
N HIS A 381 -13.97 27.48 26.04
CA HIS A 381 -13.43 27.11 24.74
C HIS A 381 -14.33 26.06 24.11
N THR A 382 -14.65 26.26 22.83
CA THR A 382 -15.37 25.26 22.02
C THR A 382 -14.45 24.77 20.93
N SER A 383 -14.46 23.47 20.68
CA SER A 383 -13.69 22.82 19.63
C SER A 383 -14.53 21.76 18.94
N THR A 384 -14.33 21.58 17.65
CA THR A 384 -14.86 20.44 16.92
C THR A 384 -13.79 19.37 16.86
N ILE A 385 -14.16 18.13 17.16
CA ILE A 385 -13.26 16.98 17.15
C ILE A 385 -13.70 16.08 16.00
N PRO A 386 -12.78 15.64 15.13
CA PRO A 386 -13.14 14.74 14.04
C PRO A 386 -13.79 13.45 14.56
N ASN A 387 -14.95 13.11 14.00
CA ASN A 387 -15.64 11.87 14.33
C ASN A 387 -14.87 10.68 13.77
N PRO A 388 -14.61 9.61 14.54
CA PRO A 388 -13.97 8.40 14.04
C PRO A 388 -14.71 7.71 12.87
N GLY A 389 -16.02 7.96 12.72
CA GLY A 389 -16.83 7.46 11.62
C GLY A 389 -17.23 5.99 11.69
N ALA A 390 -16.78 5.25 12.67
CA ALA A 390 -17.14 3.85 12.88
C ALA A 390 -18.07 3.68 14.08
N ALA A 391 -19.08 2.82 13.97
CA ALA A 391 -19.96 2.51 15.11
C ALA A 391 -19.17 1.82 16.24
N GLY A 392 -19.41 2.24 17.48
CA GLY A 392 -18.71 1.68 18.64
C GLY A 392 -18.80 2.56 19.89
N GLU A 393 -18.20 2.05 20.96
CA GLU A 393 -18.00 2.77 22.20
C GLU A 393 -16.64 3.47 22.18
N TYR A 394 -16.62 4.73 22.65
CA TYR A 394 -15.44 5.59 22.62
C TYR A 394 -15.29 6.37 23.92
N THR A 395 -14.06 6.75 24.21
CA THR A 395 -13.74 7.66 25.32
C THR A 395 -13.03 8.89 24.75
N LEU A 396 -13.58 10.08 24.99
CA LEU A 396 -12.88 11.33 24.75
C LEU A 396 -12.06 11.70 25.98
N GLU A 397 -10.77 11.86 25.82
CA GLU A 397 -9.83 12.37 26.81
C GLU A 397 -9.46 13.82 26.50
N VAL A 398 -9.55 14.68 27.50
CA VAL A 398 -9.17 16.09 27.42
C VAL A 398 -7.93 16.32 28.25
N TYR A 399 -6.87 16.79 27.60
CA TYR A 399 -5.58 17.09 28.24
C TYR A 399 -5.32 18.58 28.22
N VAL A 400 -4.75 19.09 29.31
CA VAL A 400 -4.21 20.43 29.46
C VAL A 400 -2.71 20.32 29.71
N ASN A 401 -1.89 20.91 28.85
CA ASN A 401 -0.43 20.78 28.92
C ASN A 401 0.04 19.33 29.13
N ARG A 402 -0.62 18.38 28.40
CA ARG A 402 -0.42 16.92 28.45
C ARG A 402 -0.92 16.21 29.70
N GLN A 403 -1.46 16.90 30.69
CA GLN A 403 -2.04 16.26 31.85
C GLN A 403 -3.53 16.02 31.63
N LEU A 404 -3.99 14.81 31.92
CA LEU A 404 -5.38 14.40 31.74
C LEU A 404 -6.29 15.20 32.70
N LEU A 405 -7.15 16.02 32.11
CA LEU A 405 -8.15 16.78 32.86
C LEU A 405 -9.42 15.97 33.09
N LYS A 406 -9.93 15.33 32.05
CA LYS A 406 -11.20 14.58 32.11
C LYS A 406 -11.31 13.55 30.99
N SER A 407 -12.05 12.48 31.26
CA SER A 407 -12.50 11.48 30.30
C SER A 407 -14.02 11.48 30.21
N ILE A 408 -14.57 11.33 29.00
CA ILE A 408 -16.00 11.29 28.71
C ILE A 408 -16.29 10.11 27.80
N ASP A 409 -17.14 9.21 28.23
CA ASP A 409 -17.57 8.06 27.41
C ASP A 409 -18.77 8.47 26.55
N PHE A 410 -18.75 8.01 25.28
CA PHE A 410 -19.80 8.25 24.31
C PHE A 410 -19.85 7.11 23.30
N ALA A 411 -20.94 7.04 22.51
CA ALA A 411 -21.13 6.02 21.48
C ALA A 411 -21.32 6.65 20.09
N ILE A 412 -20.93 5.93 19.07
CA ILE A 412 -21.27 6.20 17.67
C ILE A 412 -22.11 5.06 17.14
N SER A 413 -23.24 5.38 16.49
CA SER A 413 -24.22 4.42 15.99
C SER A 413 -24.40 4.45 14.48
#